data_bc2c6e712b9c3027c235633e0a05794e
#
_entry.id   bc2c6e712b9c3027c235633e0a05794e
#
_cell.length_a   1.000
_cell.length_b   1.000
_cell.length_c   1.000
_cell.angle_alpha   90.00
_cell.angle_beta   90.00
_cell.angle_gamma   90.00
#
_symmetry.space_group_name_H-M   'P 1'
#
loop_
_entity.id
_entity.type
_entity.pdbx_description
1 polymer ?
#
loop_
_entity_poly.entity_id
_entity_poly.type
_entity_poly.pdbx_seq_one_letter_code
_entity_poly.pdbx_strand_id
1 'polypeptide(L)'
;MLNTNFLTLDQIAQELNVTRQTVSKYIQKKELNAVKIHKSYRVATKDFQAFVAKNSSLHVPEIIYQKKTRNCYLDYEGKLLENEIMTQKTLGILKPTDEAHKLPYNKFIFGDNYHVLKALIPKLKGKIDLVYIDPPFGTGQDFSNVDSDVAYSDKLINSEFLEFLRKRLILLRELMSAKGSIYLHIDKKIGHYVKIIMDEVFGYDNFINDITRIKCNPKNFSRNAYGNYSDIILFYAKERDNNIWNDIKDEMTKEKLEELFPKVHPKYGRYTTNPLHAPGKTIDGDTGKEWNGIKPPKGRHWRYGREELTRLEKAGLIEWSGTGNPRKIIFAKDHKGMKVQDVWEIKDKGLSYVDYPTQKNDDLLKRIILNSSNENSIILDCFAGSGSTLKVANKLRRQWVGIDNSTQSLSAIKKVFKREKIKCNYFELSSRD
;
A
#
# COMPACT_ATOMS: atom_id res chain seq x y z
N MET A 1 5.62 34.11 5.65
CA MET A 1 6.42 34.07 4.43
C MET A 1 5.49 33.89 3.25
N LEU A 2 5.49 34.85 2.32
CA LEU A 2 4.57 34.88 1.18
C LEU A 2 4.93 33.73 0.20
N ASN A 3 4.09 32.71 0.15
CA ASN A 3 4.22 31.60 -0.80
C ASN A 3 3.63 32.02 -2.16
N THR A 4 4.36 32.89 -2.87
CA THR A 4 3.99 33.33 -4.22
C THR A 4 4.63 32.39 -5.24
N ASN A 5 3.84 31.46 -5.78
CA ASN A 5 4.27 30.65 -6.91
C ASN A 5 4.43 31.55 -8.16
N PHE A 6 5.61 31.52 -8.77
CA PHE A 6 5.93 32.26 -9.98
C PHE A 6 6.00 31.34 -11.19
N LEU A 7 5.41 31.78 -12.30
CA LEU A 7 5.46 31.10 -13.59
C LEU A 7 6.58 31.69 -14.47
N THR A 8 7.20 30.84 -15.27
CA THR A 8 8.13 31.25 -16.31
C THR A 8 7.38 31.67 -17.58
N LEU A 9 8.03 32.45 -18.49
CA LEU A 9 7.41 32.80 -19.73
C LEU A 9 7.09 31.61 -20.63
N ASP A 10 7.90 30.57 -20.56
CA ASP A 10 7.68 29.34 -21.32
C ASP A 10 6.46 28.57 -20.84
N GLN A 11 6.23 28.54 -19.51
CA GLN A 11 5.02 27.95 -18.92
C GLN A 11 3.76 28.72 -19.35
N ILE A 12 3.81 30.06 -19.33
CA ILE A 12 2.69 30.91 -19.76
C ILE A 12 2.43 30.77 -21.27
N ALA A 13 3.48 30.71 -22.07
CA ALA A 13 3.38 30.51 -23.49
C ALA A 13 2.70 29.19 -23.87
N GLN A 14 3.05 28.13 -23.15
CA GLN A 14 2.44 26.81 -23.29
C GLN A 14 0.95 26.84 -22.86
N GLU A 15 0.63 27.49 -21.75
CA GLU A 15 -0.73 27.58 -21.23
C GLU A 15 -1.68 28.39 -22.12
N LEU A 16 -1.18 29.45 -22.70
CA LEU A 16 -1.97 30.30 -23.63
C LEU A 16 -1.95 29.78 -25.06
N ASN A 17 -1.21 28.71 -25.36
CA ASN A 17 -0.95 28.17 -26.69
C ASN A 17 -0.41 29.26 -27.67
N VAL A 18 0.56 30.04 -27.16
CA VAL A 18 1.22 31.12 -27.90
C VAL A 18 2.74 30.99 -27.82
N THR A 19 3.46 31.83 -28.58
CA THR A 19 4.93 31.84 -28.51
C THR A 19 5.42 32.62 -27.28
N ARG A 20 6.61 32.26 -26.76
CA ARG A 20 7.29 33.04 -25.70
C ARG A 20 7.44 34.50 -26.03
N GLN A 21 7.65 34.84 -27.32
CA GLN A 21 7.73 36.22 -27.80
C GLN A 21 6.39 36.96 -27.60
N THR A 22 5.27 36.27 -27.80
CA THR A 22 3.92 36.84 -27.59
C THR A 22 3.72 37.16 -26.10
N VAL A 23 4.12 36.27 -25.19
CA VAL A 23 4.05 36.53 -23.71
C VAL A 23 4.94 37.72 -23.35
N SER A 24 6.15 37.84 -23.95
CA SER A 24 7.02 39.00 -23.73
C SER A 24 6.37 40.32 -24.16
N LYS A 25 5.61 40.31 -25.26
CA LYS A 25 4.85 41.50 -25.73
C LYS A 25 3.76 41.90 -24.74
N TYR A 26 3.03 40.94 -24.12
CA TYR A 26 2.03 41.25 -23.08
C TYR A 26 2.68 41.94 -21.88
N ILE A 27 3.87 41.49 -21.46
CA ILE A 27 4.62 42.12 -20.36
C ILE A 27 5.11 43.51 -20.74
N GLN A 28 5.66 43.70 -21.96
CA GLN A 28 6.11 45.01 -22.45
C GLN A 28 4.98 46.02 -22.54
N LYS A 29 3.81 45.59 -22.98
CA LYS A 29 2.58 46.41 -23.03
C LYS A 29 1.93 46.65 -21.69
N LYS A 30 2.50 46.11 -20.61
CA LYS A 30 1.92 46.14 -19.23
C LYS A 30 0.53 45.50 -19.11
N GLU A 31 0.19 44.63 -20.04
CA GLU A 31 -1.04 43.84 -20.03
C GLU A 31 -0.92 42.67 -19.04
N LEU A 32 0.29 42.16 -18.83
CA LEU A 32 0.63 41.08 -17.90
C LEU A 32 1.72 41.55 -16.93
N ASN A 33 1.44 41.57 -15.63
CA ASN A 33 2.41 41.98 -14.63
C ASN A 33 3.47 40.90 -14.41
N ALA A 34 4.73 41.33 -14.44
CA ALA A 34 5.88 40.43 -14.27
C ALA A 34 6.98 41.10 -13.45
N VAL A 35 7.68 40.28 -12.64
CA VAL A 35 8.88 40.69 -11.90
C VAL A 35 10.11 40.19 -12.65
N LYS A 36 11.11 41.07 -12.89
CA LYS A 36 12.38 40.69 -13.49
C LYS A 36 13.32 40.15 -12.39
N ILE A 37 13.65 38.87 -12.47
CA ILE A 37 14.59 38.21 -11.54
C ILE A 37 15.84 37.85 -12.37
N HIS A 38 16.98 38.53 -12.10
CA HIS A 38 18.20 38.44 -12.90
C HIS A 38 17.91 38.78 -14.40
N LYS A 39 18.17 37.87 -15.31
CA LYS A 39 17.96 38.05 -16.76
C LYS A 39 16.62 37.52 -17.28
N SER A 40 15.71 37.08 -16.37
CA SER A 40 14.46 36.42 -16.73
C SER A 40 13.26 37.07 -16.08
N TYR A 41 12.12 37.13 -16.77
CA TYR A 41 10.85 37.52 -16.19
C TYR A 41 10.20 36.34 -15.46
N ARG A 42 9.49 36.68 -14.38
CA ARG A 42 8.61 35.76 -13.60
C ARG A 42 7.29 36.46 -13.38
N VAL A 43 6.19 35.75 -13.54
CA VAL A 43 4.84 36.23 -13.34
C VAL A 43 4.24 35.53 -12.15
N ALA A 44 3.71 36.28 -11.19
CA ALA A 44 3.01 35.66 -10.08
C ALA A 44 1.74 34.97 -10.60
N THR A 45 1.42 33.79 -10.07
CA THR A 45 0.26 33.00 -10.51
C THR A 45 -1.05 33.81 -10.44
N LYS A 46 -1.22 34.66 -9.43
CA LYS A 46 -2.38 35.55 -9.28
C LYS A 46 -2.49 36.58 -10.41
N ASP A 47 -1.35 37.12 -10.88
CA ASP A 47 -1.34 38.13 -11.95
C ASP A 47 -1.63 37.48 -13.31
N PHE A 48 -1.19 36.24 -13.51
CA PHE A 48 -1.52 35.46 -14.69
C PHE A 48 -3.02 35.10 -14.73
N GLN A 49 -3.60 34.69 -13.60
CA GLN A 49 -5.03 34.41 -13.47
C GLN A 49 -5.88 35.66 -13.77
N ALA A 50 -5.50 36.81 -13.21
CA ALA A 50 -6.16 38.09 -13.49
C ALA A 50 -6.08 38.47 -15.00
N PHE A 51 -4.95 38.24 -15.64
CA PHE A 51 -4.77 38.45 -17.07
C PHE A 51 -5.68 37.56 -17.90
N VAL A 52 -5.75 36.26 -17.58
CA VAL A 52 -6.62 35.30 -18.27
C VAL A 52 -8.08 35.70 -18.09
N ALA A 53 -8.52 35.98 -16.85
CA ALA A 53 -9.90 36.40 -16.56
C ALA A 53 -10.31 37.67 -17.33
N LYS A 54 -9.40 38.64 -17.48
CA LYS A 54 -9.65 39.88 -18.21
C LYS A 54 -9.76 39.71 -19.73
N ASN A 55 -9.06 38.71 -20.28
CA ASN A 55 -8.95 38.50 -21.71
C ASN A 55 -9.74 37.31 -22.27
N SER A 56 -10.41 36.56 -21.39
CA SER A 56 -11.29 35.46 -21.80
C SER A 56 -12.74 35.97 -21.93
N SER A 57 -13.25 35.96 -23.15
CA SER A 57 -14.67 36.19 -23.45
C SER A 57 -15.55 34.95 -23.21
N LEU A 58 -14.98 33.92 -22.64
CA LEU A 58 -15.64 32.66 -22.27
C LEU A 58 -15.61 32.47 -20.75
N HIS A 59 -16.76 32.17 -20.19
CA HIS A 59 -16.90 31.72 -18.79
C HIS A 59 -16.15 30.37 -18.67
N VAL A 60 -14.87 30.44 -18.37
CA VAL A 60 -14.08 29.23 -18.04
C VAL A 60 -14.36 28.95 -16.58
N PRO A 61 -14.91 27.77 -16.23
CA PRO A 61 -14.99 27.37 -14.82
C PRO A 61 -13.59 27.50 -14.22
N GLU A 62 -13.53 27.90 -12.97
CA GLU A 62 -12.31 28.06 -12.19
C GLU A 62 -11.44 26.79 -12.33
N ILE A 63 -10.56 26.77 -13.35
CA ILE A 63 -9.55 25.74 -13.49
C ILE A 63 -8.51 26.08 -12.44
N ILE A 64 -8.67 25.51 -11.26
CA ILE A 64 -7.63 25.46 -10.25
C ILE A 64 -6.46 24.72 -10.90
N TYR A 65 -5.38 25.47 -11.22
CA TYR A 65 -4.12 24.88 -11.64
C TYR A 65 -3.55 24.04 -10.49
N GLN A 66 -4.06 22.84 -10.35
CA GLN A 66 -3.35 21.80 -9.63
C GLN A 66 -2.10 21.49 -10.46
N LYS A 67 -0.94 21.49 -9.78
CA LYS A 67 0.31 20.88 -10.27
C LYS A 67 -0.09 19.71 -11.16
N LYS A 68 0.38 19.69 -12.44
CA LYS A 68 0.13 18.56 -13.34
C LYS A 68 0.62 17.28 -12.68
N THR A 69 -0.20 16.70 -11.82
CA THR A 69 -0.01 15.37 -11.31
C THR A 69 -0.32 14.44 -12.48
N ARG A 70 0.54 13.49 -12.76
CA ARG A 70 0.36 12.45 -13.78
C ARG A 70 -0.78 11.51 -13.42
N ASN A 71 -1.87 12.03 -12.86
CA ASN A 71 -2.95 11.22 -12.32
C ASN A 71 -3.97 10.96 -13.42
N CYS A 72 -4.13 9.70 -13.77
CA CYS A 72 -5.35 9.23 -14.39
C CYS A 72 -6.45 9.26 -13.33
N TYR A 73 -7.66 9.65 -13.71
CA TYR A 73 -8.85 9.57 -12.88
C TYR A 73 -10.01 8.97 -13.68
N LEU A 74 -10.93 8.35 -12.97
CA LEU A 74 -12.18 7.88 -13.55
C LEU A 74 -13.23 8.97 -13.38
N ASP A 75 -13.95 9.24 -14.46
CA ASP A 75 -15.16 10.05 -14.41
C ASP A 75 -16.40 9.13 -14.57
N TYR A 76 -17.40 9.33 -13.72
CA TYR A 76 -18.62 8.54 -13.68
C TYR A 76 -19.77 9.33 -13.05
N GLU A 77 -20.98 8.95 -13.38
CA GLU A 77 -22.18 9.58 -12.86
C GLU A 77 -22.28 9.45 -11.33
N GLY A 78 -22.61 10.55 -10.65
CA GLY A 78 -22.71 10.60 -9.19
C GLY A 78 -21.39 10.79 -8.45
N LYS A 79 -20.28 11.02 -9.15
CA LYS A 79 -18.99 11.33 -8.54
C LYS A 79 -19.02 12.70 -7.88
N LEU A 80 -18.79 12.76 -6.56
CA LEU A 80 -18.73 14.00 -5.79
C LEU A 80 -17.34 14.64 -5.82
N LEU A 81 -17.28 15.96 -5.63
CA LEU A 81 -15.99 16.62 -5.39
C LEU A 81 -15.44 16.22 -4.01
N GLU A 82 -14.13 16.17 -3.87
CA GLU A 82 -13.50 15.79 -2.60
C GLU A 82 -13.86 16.74 -1.46
N ASN A 83 -13.94 18.07 -1.72
CA ASN A 83 -14.35 19.04 -0.73
C ASN A 83 -15.80 18.83 -0.27
N GLU A 84 -16.70 18.41 -1.15
CA GLU A 84 -18.09 18.08 -0.78
C GLU A 84 -18.11 16.87 0.18
N ILE A 85 -17.33 15.82 -0.14
CA ILE A 85 -17.18 14.66 0.75
C ILE A 85 -16.67 15.10 2.11
N MET A 86 -15.66 15.96 2.16
CA MET A 86 -15.04 16.40 3.41
C MET A 86 -15.95 17.32 4.24
N THR A 87 -16.76 18.15 3.61
CA THR A 87 -17.62 19.13 4.30
C THR A 87 -18.99 18.57 4.69
N GLN A 88 -19.46 17.48 4.08
CA GLN A 88 -20.73 16.84 4.49
C GLN A 88 -20.75 16.59 6.01
N LYS A 89 -21.86 16.93 6.67
CA LYS A 89 -22.03 16.73 8.11
C LYS A 89 -22.10 15.23 8.46
N THR A 90 -21.54 14.87 9.60
CA THR A 90 -21.69 13.53 10.17
C THR A 90 -23.12 13.36 10.69
N LEU A 91 -23.77 12.26 10.37
CA LEU A 91 -25.16 11.98 10.78
C LEU A 91 -25.30 11.42 12.21
N GLY A 92 -24.23 11.42 13.02
CA GLY A 92 -24.31 10.85 14.35
C GLY A 92 -23.17 11.22 15.28
N ILE A 93 -23.29 10.73 16.52
CA ILE A 93 -22.29 10.86 17.59
C ILE A 93 -21.86 9.47 18.01
N LEU A 94 -20.57 9.29 18.28
CA LEU A 94 -20.05 8.04 18.83
C LEU A 94 -20.36 7.96 20.32
N LYS A 95 -21.27 7.05 20.72
CA LYS A 95 -21.62 6.77 22.11
C LYS A 95 -21.03 5.42 22.54
N PRO A 96 -20.43 5.32 23.75
CA PRO A 96 -20.03 4.02 24.30
C PRO A 96 -21.29 3.20 24.61
N THR A 97 -21.23 1.87 24.35
CA THR A 97 -22.36 0.97 24.56
C THR A 97 -22.31 0.23 25.91
N ASP A 98 -21.14 0.23 26.55
CA ASP A 98 -20.90 -0.40 27.85
C ASP A 98 -19.89 0.42 28.67
N GLU A 99 -19.61 0.03 29.90
CA GLU A 99 -18.56 0.63 30.71
C GLU A 99 -17.23 0.53 30.00
N ALA A 100 -16.87 1.60 29.30
CA ALA A 100 -15.68 1.67 28.47
C ALA A 100 -14.44 1.40 29.34
N HIS A 101 -13.68 0.38 29.00
CA HIS A 101 -12.34 0.21 29.55
C HIS A 101 -11.54 1.48 29.21
N LYS A 102 -10.81 2.04 30.18
CA LYS A 102 -9.98 3.26 30.00
C LYS A 102 -8.81 3.06 29.03
N LEU A 103 -9.07 2.42 27.89
CA LEU A 103 -8.08 2.23 26.83
C LEU A 103 -8.19 3.37 25.83
N PRO A 104 -7.11 4.06 25.47
CA PRO A 104 -7.15 5.14 24.47
C PRO A 104 -7.53 4.62 23.09
N TYR A 105 -7.18 3.37 22.79
CA TYR A 105 -7.45 2.66 21.53
C TYR A 105 -8.11 1.31 21.81
N ASN A 106 -8.06 0.36 20.86
CA ASN A 106 -8.73 -0.93 20.91
C ASN A 106 -10.24 -0.76 20.99
N LYS A 107 -10.79 -0.12 19.94
CA LYS A 107 -12.20 0.24 19.82
C LYS A 107 -12.83 -0.50 18.67
N PHE A 108 -13.99 -1.08 18.93
CA PHE A 108 -14.91 -1.50 17.88
C PHE A 108 -16.10 -0.53 17.87
N ILE A 109 -16.44 -0.02 16.68
CA ILE A 109 -17.49 0.96 16.48
C ILE A 109 -18.53 0.37 15.55
N PHE A 110 -19.72 0.17 16.05
CA PHE A 110 -20.85 -0.31 15.27
C PHE A 110 -21.54 0.87 14.57
N GLY A 111 -21.64 0.81 13.24
CA GLY A 111 -22.28 1.85 12.45
C GLY A 111 -21.73 1.95 11.03
N ASP A 112 -22.38 2.77 10.20
CA ASP A 112 -21.89 3.06 8.84
C ASP A 112 -20.51 3.67 8.87
N ASN A 113 -19.57 3.02 8.19
CA ASN A 113 -18.16 3.37 8.25
C ASN A 113 -17.84 4.75 7.63
N TYR A 114 -18.62 5.25 6.67
CA TYR A 114 -18.43 6.61 6.15
C TYR A 114 -18.65 7.67 7.24
N HIS A 115 -19.75 7.56 7.97
CA HIS A 115 -20.07 8.50 9.06
C HIS A 115 -19.17 8.33 10.27
N VAL A 116 -18.80 7.07 10.60
CA VAL A 116 -17.85 6.79 11.69
C VAL A 116 -16.47 7.36 11.37
N LEU A 117 -15.93 7.14 10.15
CA LEU A 117 -14.63 7.69 9.73
C LEU A 117 -14.62 9.21 9.84
N LYS A 118 -15.69 9.90 9.41
CA LYS A 118 -15.82 11.35 9.58
C LYS A 118 -15.81 11.77 11.05
N ALA A 119 -16.52 11.05 11.91
CA ALA A 119 -16.54 11.32 13.35
C ALA A 119 -15.19 11.10 14.04
N LEU A 120 -14.33 10.26 13.45
CA LEU A 120 -12.97 9.99 13.96
C LEU A 120 -11.94 11.05 13.54
N ILE A 121 -12.13 11.78 12.43
CA ILE A 121 -11.16 12.76 11.91
C ILE A 121 -10.69 13.75 12.99
N PRO A 122 -11.56 14.41 13.79
CA PRO A 122 -11.11 15.39 14.77
C PRO A 122 -10.13 14.85 15.83
N LYS A 123 -10.18 13.52 16.08
CA LYS A 123 -9.37 12.85 17.11
C LYS A 123 -8.19 12.07 16.55
N LEU A 124 -8.33 11.53 15.34
CA LEU A 124 -7.38 10.57 14.76
C LEU A 124 -6.74 11.04 13.45
N LYS A 125 -6.99 12.27 13.00
CA LYS A 125 -6.31 12.81 11.80
C LYS A 125 -4.80 12.67 11.91
N GLY A 126 -4.18 12.03 10.90
CA GLY A 126 -2.73 11.84 10.84
C GLY A 126 -2.14 10.86 11.86
N LYS A 127 -2.95 9.94 12.44
CA LYS A 127 -2.47 9.04 13.50
C LYS A 127 -2.49 7.55 13.14
N ILE A 128 -3.17 7.16 12.07
CA ILE A 128 -3.28 5.75 11.68
C ILE A 128 -2.06 5.33 10.88
N ASP A 129 -1.32 4.34 11.37
CA ASP A 129 -0.10 3.86 10.73
C ASP A 129 -0.33 2.77 9.70
N LEU A 130 -1.40 1.99 9.87
CA LEU A 130 -1.76 0.95 8.91
C LEU A 130 -3.27 0.87 8.74
N VAL A 131 -3.71 0.87 7.50
CA VAL A 131 -5.08 0.53 7.11
C VAL A 131 -5.05 -0.79 6.36
N TYR A 132 -5.88 -1.74 6.80
CA TYR A 132 -6.23 -2.92 6.00
C TYR A 132 -7.73 -2.93 5.82
N ILE A 133 -8.19 -3.06 4.58
CA ILE A 133 -9.60 -3.17 4.26
C ILE A 133 -9.88 -4.26 3.23
N ASP A 134 -10.99 -4.95 3.44
CA ASP A 134 -11.55 -5.97 2.56
C ASP A 134 -13.02 -5.60 2.32
N PRO A 135 -13.28 -4.57 1.47
CA PRO A 135 -14.63 -4.11 1.21
C PRO A 135 -15.44 -5.17 0.45
N PRO A 136 -16.77 -5.08 0.43
CA PRO A 136 -17.59 -5.90 -0.46
C PRO A 136 -17.12 -5.75 -1.90
N PHE A 137 -17.20 -6.82 -2.69
CA PHE A 137 -16.57 -6.83 -4.01
C PHE A 137 -17.43 -6.26 -5.14
N GLY A 138 -18.63 -5.73 -4.85
CA GLY A 138 -19.53 -5.18 -5.87
C GLY A 138 -19.98 -6.22 -6.91
N THR A 139 -20.01 -7.51 -6.53
CA THR A 139 -20.29 -8.60 -7.48
C THR A 139 -21.78 -8.85 -7.73
N GLY A 140 -22.66 -8.12 -7.04
CA GLY A 140 -24.11 -8.28 -7.14
C GLY A 140 -24.64 -9.58 -6.53
N GLN A 141 -23.83 -10.30 -5.77
CA GLN A 141 -24.23 -11.55 -5.11
C GLN A 141 -24.55 -11.31 -3.63
N ASP A 142 -25.70 -11.82 -3.19
CA ASP A 142 -26.04 -11.88 -1.77
C ASP A 142 -25.28 -13.03 -1.11
N PHE A 143 -24.53 -12.74 -0.06
CA PHE A 143 -23.91 -13.77 0.77
C PHE A 143 -24.90 -14.15 1.89
N SER A 144 -25.54 -15.31 1.74
CA SER A 144 -26.38 -15.91 2.78
C SER A 144 -25.57 -16.86 3.66
N ASN A 145 -25.85 -16.87 4.96
CA ASN A 145 -25.41 -17.90 5.88
C ASN A 145 -26.24 -19.18 5.74
N VAL A 146 -25.81 -20.28 6.37
CA VAL A 146 -26.47 -21.57 6.40
C VAL A 146 -27.93 -21.47 6.92
N ASP A 147 -28.27 -20.40 7.65
CA ASP A 147 -29.60 -20.12 8.22
C ASP A 147 -30.44 -19.12 7.43
N SER A 148 -30.17 -18.92 6.13
CA SER A 148 -30.96 -18.07 5.21
C SER A 148 -31.01 -16.57 5.49
N ASP A 149 -30.34 -16.05 6.49
CA ASP A 149 -30.25 -14.61 6.73
C ASP A 149 -29.18 -13.98 5.85
N VAL A 150 -29.54 -12.90 5.13
CA VAL A 150 -28.63 -12.15 4.25
C VAL A 150 -27.62 -11.43 5.14
N ALA A 151 -26.42 -12.00 5.26
CA ALA A 151 -25.35 -11.43 6.07
C ALA A 151 -24.83 -10.12 5.51
N TYR A 152 -24.88 -9.96 4.19
CA TYR A 152 -24.39 -8.80 3.47
C TYR A 152 -24.97 -8.78 2.05
N SER A 153 -25.51 -7.64 1.63
CA SER A 153 -25.98 -7.44 0.26
C SER A 153 -24.93 -6.69 -0.54
N ASP A 154 -24.34 -7.36 -1.53
CA ASP A 154 -23.36 -6.81 -2.48
C ASP A 154 -24.08 -6.17 -3.69
N LYS A 155 -25.09 -5.31 -3.42
CA LYS A 155 -26.01 -4.77 -4.42
C LYS A 155 -25.49 -3.56 -5.18
N LEU A 156 -24.40 -2.95 -4.72
CA LEU A 156 -23.82 -1.81 -5.41
C LEU A 156 -23.16 -2.27 -6.71
N ILE A 157 -23.57 -1.71 -7.83
CA ILE A 157 -23.08 -2.08 -9.15
C ILE A 157 -22.29 -0.89 -9.74
N ASN A 158 -21.14 -1.17 -10.33
CA ASN A 158 -20.36 -0.23 -11.13
C ASN A 158 -19.99 1.10 -10.42
N SER A 159 -20.51 2.24 -10.90
CA SER A 159 -20.16 3.58 -10.42
C SER A 159 -20.52 3.83 -8.96
N GLU A 160 -21.64 3.30 -8.49
CA GLU A 160 -22.08 3.42 -7.09
C GLU A 160 -21.07 2.77 -6.13
N PHE A 161 -20.59 1.58 -6.47
CA PHE A 161 -19.55 0.91 -5.67
C PHE A 161 -18.24 1.69 -5.68
N LEU A 162 -17.84 2.22 -6.82
CA LEU A 162 -16.58 3.01 -6.92
C LEU A 162 -16.66 4.27 -6.07
N GLU A 163 -17.79 4.99 -6.11
CA GLU A 163 -17.99 6.19 -5.28
C GLU A 163 -18.15 5.84 -3.79
N PHE A 164 -18.84 4.76 -3.45
CA PHE A 164 -18.92 4.23 -2.09
C PHE A 164 -17.53 4.00 -1.51
N LEU A 165 -16.65 3.35 -2.27
CA LEU A 165 -15.29 3.06 -1.84
C LEU A 165 -14.42 4.32 -1.82
N ARG A 166 -14.48 5.15 -2.86
CA ARG A 166 -13.70 6.38 -3.00
C ARG A 166 -13.94 7.35 -1.83
N LYS A 167 -15.18 7.56 -1.43
CA LYS A 167 -15.53 8.40 -0.26
C LYS A 167 -14.80 7.95 1.00
N ARG A 168 -14.73 6.65 1.24
CA ARG A 168 -14.06 6.05 2.40
C ARG A 168 -12.54 6.16 2.29
N LEU A 169 -11.98 5.95 1.11
CA LEU A 169 -10.55 6.09 0.85
C LEU A 169 -10.06 7.52 1.11
N ILE A 170 -10.83 8.54 0.73
CA ILE A 170 -10.51 9.94 1.02
C ILE A 170 -10.42 10.16 2.55
N LEU A 171 -11.40 9.68 3.30
CA LEU A 171 -11.41 9.82 4.76
C LEU A 171 -10.29 9.02 5.44
N LEU A 172 -10.00 7.82 4.93
CA LEU A 172 -8.89 6.98 5.40
C LEU A 172 -7.55 7.68 5.17
N ARG A 173 -7.35 8.30 4.01
CA ARG A 173 -6.14 9.08 3.71
C ARG A 173 -5.94 10.22 4.72
N GLU A 174 -7.01 10.92 5.13
CA GLU A 174 -6.93 11.96 6.16
C GLU A 174 -6.56 11.43 7.54
N LEU A 175 -7.02 10.23 7.88
CA LEU A 175 -6.70 9.57 9.16
C LEU A 175 -5.27 9.01 9.20
N MET A 176 -4.70 8.62 8.05
CA MET A 176 -3.36 8.03 7.99
C MET A 176 -2.27 9.01 8.38
N SER A 177 -1.29 8.52 9.14
CA SER A 177 -0.04 9.24 9.45
C SER A 177 0.82 9.38 8.19
N ALA A 178 1.79 10.30 8.20
CA ALA A 178 2.75 10.46 7.10
C ALA A 178 3.55 9.16 6.83
N LYS A 179 3.72 8.31 7.86
CA LYS A 179 4.37 6.99 7.76
C LYS A 179 3.38 5.86 7.50
N GLY A 180 2.11 6.17 7.30
CA GLY A 180 1.03 5.20 7.16
C GLY A 180 1.00 4.49 5.81
N SER A 181 0.47 3.27 5.83
CA SER A 181 0.24 2.45 4.64
C SER A 181 -1.20 1.95 4.59
N ILE A 182 -1.69 1.68 3.38
CA ILE A 182 -2.99 1.03 3.18
C ILE A 182 -2.84 -0.20 2.30
N TYR A 183 -3.49 -1.30 2.70
CA TYR A 183 -3.68 -2.51 1.94
C TYR A 183 -5.17 -2.69 1.65
N LEU A 184 -5.53 -2.66 0.40
CA LEU A 184 -6.90 -2.85 -0.06
C LEU A 184 -7.00 -4.18 -0.78
N HIS A 185 -7.71 -5.13 -0.19
CA HIS A 185 -7.96 -6.46 -0.74
C HIS A 185 -9.21 -6.43 -1.61
N ILE A 186 -9.13 -6.91 -2.85
CA ILE A 186 -10.24 -6.79 -3.80
C ILE A 186 -10.23 -7.93 -4.84
N ASP A 187 -11.40 -8.25 -5.39
CA ASP A 187 -11.52 -9.19 -6.52
C ASP A 187 -11.01 -8.57 -7.83
N LYS A 188 -10.44 -9.42 -8.68
CA LYS A 188 -9.87 -9.01 -9.98
C LYS A 188 -10.88 -8.36 -10.92
N LYS A 189 -12.18 -8.66 -10.82
CA LYS A 189 -13.18 -8.09 -11.72
C LYS A 189 -13.27 -6.58 -11.61
N ILE A 190 -13.20 -6.04 -10.39
CA ILE A 190 -13.31 -4.60 -10.12
C ILE A 190 -11.97 -3.96 -9.76
N GLY A 191 -10.96 -4.76 -9.42
CA GLY A 191 -9.68 -4.30 -8.90
C GLY A 191 -8.95 -3.29 -9.79
N HIS A 192 -9.08 -3.40 -11.12
CA HIS A 192 -8.45 -2.48 -12.06
C HIS A 192 -9.04 -1.06 -11.97
N TYR A 193 -10.36 -0.94 -11.81
CA TYR A 193 -11.01 0.36 -11.59
C TYR A 193 -10.66 0.92 -10.20
N VAL A 194 -10.63 0.05 -9.18
CA VAL A 194 -10.21 0.43 -7.82
C VAL A 194 -8.77 0.92 -7.79
N LYS A 195 -7.86 0.33 -8.60
CA LYS A 195 -6.48 0.82 -8.75
C LYS A 195 -6.44 2.28 -9.20
N ILE A 196 -7.25 2.67 -10.20
CA ILE A 196 -7.30 4.05 -10.68
C ILE A 196 -7.88 4.99 -9.60
N ILE A 197 -8.92 4.55 -8.87
CA ILE A 197 -9.44 5.30 -7.71
C ILE A 197 -8.38 5.49 -6.62
N MET A 198 -7.57 4.46 -6.35
CA MET A 198 -6.46 4.56 -5.40
C MET A 198 -5.38 5.54 -5.89
N ASP A 199 -5.06 5.55 -7.18
CA ASP A 199 -4.14 6.53 -7.78
C ASP A 199 -4.66 7.96 -7.65
N GLU A 200 -5.98 8.16 -7.86
CA GLU A 200 -6.62 9.47 -7.68
C GLU A 200 -6.52 9.95 -6.22
N VAL A 201 -6.85 9.07 -5.27
CA VAL A 201 -6.93 9.43 -3.85
C VAL A 201 -5.56 9.56 -3.20
N PHE A 202 -4.66 8.60 -3.40
CA PHE A 202 -3.36 8.55 -2.74
C PHE A 202 -2.23 9.15 -3.57
N GLY A 203 -2.40 9.29 -4.89
CA GLY A 203 -1.38 9.67 -5.85
C GLY A 203 -0.67 8.46 -6.44
N TYR A 204 -0.45 8.48 -7.77
CA TYR A 204 0.24 7.41 -8.50
C TYR A 204 1.63 7.11 -7.93
N ASP A 205 2.38 8.14 -7.53
CA ASP A 205 3.75 8.00 -7.01
C ASP A 205 3.81 7.30 -5.65
N ASN A 206 2.68 7.20 -4.93
CA ASN A 206 2.56 6.51 -3.64
C ASN A 206 2.16 5.03 -3.76
N PHE A 207 1.97 4.54 -4.98
CA PHE A 207 1.77 3.12 -5.25
C PHE A 207 3.05 2.33 -4.96
N ILE A 208 2.93 1.26 -4.17
CA ILE A 208 4.06 0.39 -3.81
C ILE A 208 4.00 -0.91 -4.60
N ASN A 209 2.95 -1.72 -4.43
CA ASN A 209 2.79 -3.02 -5.08
C ASN A 209 1.33 -3.35 -5.41
N ASP A 210 1.19 -4.17 -6.42
CA ASP A 210 0.04 -5.01 -6.73
C ASP A 210 0.40 -6.43 -6.32
N ILE A 211 -0.20 -6.91 -5.21
CA ILE A 211 0.11 -8.21 -4.63
C ILE A 211 -0.93 -9.22 -5.11
N THR A 212 -0.50 -10.26 -5.79
CA THR A 212 -1.37 -11.38 -6.15
C THR A 212 -1.39 -12.41 -5.01
N ARG A 213 -2.56 -12.58 -4.40
CA ARG A 213 -2.77 -13.62 -3.39
C ARG A 213 -3.43 -14.85 -3.99
N ILE A 214 -2.82 -16.01 -3.85
CA ILE A 214 -3.43 -17.32 -4.18
C ILE A 214 -4.30 -17.74 -2.99
N LYS A 215 -5.63 -17.71 -3.19
CA LYS A 215 -6.63 -17.90 -2.12
C LYS A 215 -7.11 -19.33 -1.91
N CYS A 216 -7.00 -20.17 -2.93
CA CYS A 216 -7.49 -21.56 -2.88
C CYS A 216 -6.66 -22.46 -3.79
N ASN A 217 -6.93 -23.76 -3.77
CA ASN A 217 -6.39 -24.68 -4.75
C ASN A 217 -7.10 -24.52 -6.09
N PRO A 218 -6.45 -24.84 -7.23
CA PRO A 218 -7.12 -24.91 -8.51
C PRO A 218 -8.34 -25.82 -8.44
N LYS A 219 -9.44 -25.39 -9.05
CA LYS A 219 -10.67 -26.16 -9.10
C LYS A 219 -10.93 -26.59 -10.53
N ASN A 220 -11.32 -27.84 -10.71
CA ASN A 220 -11.71 -28.37 -12.01
C ASN A 220 -13.18 -27.95 -12.31
N PHE A 221 -13.33 -26.94 -13.17
CA PHE A 221 -14.63 -26.53 -13.67
C PHE A 221 -14.70 -26.72 -15.18
N SER A 222 -15.82 -27.20 -15.68
CA SER A 222 -16.13 -27.12 -17.09
C SER A 222 -16.63 -25.71 -17.42
N ARG A 223 -15.77 -24.87 -17.98
CA ARG A 223 -16.09 -23.52 -18.45
C ARG A 223 -15.08 -23.04 -19.50
N ASN A 224 -15.52 -22.12 -20.36
CA ASN A 224 -14.67 -21.49 -21.37
C ASN A 224 -13.81 -20.35 -20.78
N ALA A 225 -13.14 -20.57 -19.65
CA ALA A 225 -12.31 -19.58 -18.98
C ALA A 225 -11.34 -20.23 -18.01
N TYR A 226 -10.25 -19.52 -17.68
CA TYR A 226 -9.33 -19.93 -16.63
C TYR A 226 -9.98 -19.87 -15.23
N GLY A 227 -9.51 -20.72 -14.31
CA GLY A 227 -9.95 -20.73 -12.91
C GLY A 227 -9.57 -19.44 -12.17
N ASN A 228 -10.53 -18.83 -11.47
CA ASN A 228 -10.25 -17.69 -10.60
C ASN A 228 -9.86 -18.19 -9.20
N TYR A 229 -8.57 -18.32 -8.91
CA TYR A 229 -8.06 -18.84 -7.64
C TYR A 229 -7.16 -17.83 -6.90
N SER A 230 -7.13 -16.59 -7.36
CA SER A 230 -6.34 -15.51 -6.75
C SER A 230 -7.11 -14.21 -6.65
N ASP A 231 -6.73 -13.38 -5.67
CA ASP A 231 -7.21 -12.02 -5.43
C ASP A 231 -6.07 -11.03 -5.62
N ILE A 232 -6.40 -9.73 -5.63
CA ILE A 232 -5.45 -8.63 -5.67
C ILE A 232 -5.46 -7.91 -4.31
N ILE A 233 -4.29 -7.51 -3.84
CA ILE A 233 -4.14 -6.61 -2.71
C ILE A 233 -3.33 -5.41 -3.18
N LEU A 234 -3.96 -4.24 -3.26
CA LEU A 234 -3.31 -3.00 -3.65
C LEU A 234 -2.65 -2.37 -2.43
N PHE A 235 -1.35 -2.12 -2.53
CA PHE A 235 -0.54 -1.55 -1.46
C PHE A 235 -0.07 -0.14 -1.82
N TYR A 236 -0.45 0.84 -0.99
CA TYR A 236 -0.06 2.23 -1.10
C TYR A 236 0.53 2.75 0.20
N ALA A 237 1.45 3.69 0.09
CA ALA A 237 1.88 4.53 1.21
C ALA A 237 1.06 5.83 1.25
N LYS A 238 0.98 6.47 2.41
CA LYS A 238 0.54 7.88 2.51
C LYS A 238 1.58 8.81 1.85
N GLU A 239 2.86 8.57 2.13
CA GLU A 239 4.01 9.20 1.53
C GLU A 239 5.05 8.11 1.24
N ARG A 240 5.32 7.86 -0.03
CA ARG A 240 6.29 6.86 -0.46
C ARG A 240 7.67 7.16 0.14
N ASP A 241 8.43 6.12 0.46
CA ASP A 241 9.75 6.15 1.06
C ASP A 241 9.79 6.70 2.51
N ASN A 242 8.65 7.22 3.04
CA ASN A 242 8.48 7.58 4.45
C ASN A 242 7.68 6.52 5.22
N ASN A 243 7.05 5.59 4.54
CA ASN A 243 6.19 4.57 5.15
C ASN A 243 6.98 3.59 6.02
N ILE A 244 6.34 3.09 7.08
CA ILE A 244 6.91 2.02 7.90
C ILE A 244 7.06 0.78 7.02
N TRP A 245 8.31 0.27 6.95
CA TRP A 245 8.63 -0.96 6.24
C TRP A 245 9.62 -1.80 7.06
N ASN A 246 9.18 -2.97 7.49
CA ASN A 246 10.00 -3.97 8.14
C ASN A 246 10.29 -5.09 7.14
N ASP A 247 11.55 -5.28 6.77
CA ASP A 247 11.98 -6.31 5.81
C ASP A 247 11.85 -7.71 6.45
N ILE A 248 10.61 -8.15 6.69
CA ILE A 248 10.35 -9.52 7.16
C ILE A 248 10.69 -10.51 6.06
N LYS A 249 11.05 -11.69 6.47
CA LYS A 249 11.47 -12.77 5.57
C LYS A 249 10.66 -14.01 5.87
N ASP A 250 10.34 -14.73 4.82
CA ASP A 250 9.72 -16.05 4.96
C ASP A 250 10.77 -17.07 5.42
N GLU A 251 10.37 -17.94 6.34
CA GLU A 251 11.16 -19.13 6.67
C GLU A 251 11.20 -20.06 5.46
N MET A 252 12.34 -20.68 5.25
CA MET A 252 12.46 -21.67 4.19
C MET A 252 11.82 -22.99 4.60
N THR A 253 10.97 -23.54 3.72
CA THR A 253 10.53 -24.93 3.87
C THR A 253 11.71 -25.89 3.72
N LYS A 254 11.58 -27.11 4.20
CA LYS A 254 12.63 -28.13 4.08
C LYS A 254 12.99 -28.39 2.62
N GLU A 255 11.99 -28.47 1.75
CA GLU A 255 12.15 -28.69 0.32
C GLU A 255 12.91 -27.53 -0.33
N LYS A 256 12.55 -26.29 0.01
CA LYS A 256 13.23 -25.08 -0.51
C LYS A 256 14.65 -24.95 0.02
N LEU A 257 14.88 -25.37 1.27
CA LEU A 257 16.21 -25.45 1.85
C LEU A 257 17.10 -26.45 1.07
N GLU A 258 16.55 -27.60 0.72
CA GLU A 258 17.26 -28.64 -0.04
C GLU A 258 17.55 -28.20 -1.48
N GLU A 259 16.61 -27.52 -2.11
CA GLU A 259 16.78 -26.94 -3.45
C GLU A 259 17.88 -25.87 -3.50
N LEU A 260 17.84 -24.91 -2.58
CA LEU A 260 18.77 -23.78 -2.56
C LEU A 260 20.16 -24.12 -2.00
N PHE A 261 20.23 -25.09 -1.09
CA PHE A 261 21.44 -25.55 -0.43
C PHE A 261 21.63 -27.06 -0.61
N PRO A 262 21.92 -27.52 -1.85
CA PRO A 262 21.94 -28.94 -2.19
C PRO A 262 23.13 -29.70 -1.59
N LYS A 263 24.19 -29.00 -1.22
CA LYS A 263 25.41 -29.59 -0.67
C LYS A 263 25.36 -29.70 0.84
N VAL A 264 26.02 -30.72 1.42
CA VAL A 264 26.07 -30.93 2.88
C VAL A 264 27.52 -30.96 3.34
N HIS A 265 27.85 -30.09 4.27
CA HIS A 265 29.14 -30.08 4.94
C HIS A 265 29.02 -30.84 6.27
N PRO A 266 29.94 -31.77 6.63
CA PRO A 266 29.80 -32.63 7.81
C PRO A 266 29.61 -31.83 9.13
N LYS A 267 30.31 -30.72 9.29
CA LYS A 267 30.31 -29.88 10.51
C LYS A 267 29.30 -28.76 10.47
N TYR A 268 29.04 -28.15 9.32
CA TYR A 268 28.31 -26.88 9.22
C TYR A 268 26.93 -26.98 8.57
N GLY A 269 26.55 -28.19 8.15
CA GLY A 269 25.23 -28.47 7.55
C GLY A 269 25.13 -28.07 6.09
N ARG A 270 23.92 -27.83 5.61
CA ARG A 270 23.66 -27.54 4.19
C ARG A 270 24.29 -26.23 3.73
N TYR A 271 24.78 -26.22 2.48
CA TYR A 271 25.39 -25.05 1.86
C TYR A 271 25.18 -25.03 0.34
N THR A 272 25.38 -23.85 -0.22
CA THR A 272 25.48 -23.61 -1.66
C THR A 272 26.74 -22.81 -1.98
N THR A 273 27.03 -22.58 -3.25
CA THR A 273 28.21 -21.84 -3.66
C THR A 273 27.86 -20.78 -4.71
N ASN A 274 28.38 -19.57 -4.56
CA ASN A 274 28.26 -18.50 -5.54
C ASN A 274 29.62 -18.20 -6.21
N PRO A 275 29.66 -17.95 -7.55
CA PRO A 275 30.87 -17.53 -8.21
C PRO A 275 31.48 -16.29 -7.59
N LEU A 276 32.80 -16.29 -7.35
CA LEU A 276 33.52 -15.15 -6.83
C LEU A 276 33.85 -14.09 -7.91
N HIS A 277 33.40 -14.30 -9.13
CA HIS A 277 33.53 -13.35 -10.23
C HIS A 277 32.17 -12.87 -10.74
N ALA A 278 32.12 -11.65 -11.31
CA ALA A 278 30.92 -11.02 -11.88
C ALA A 278 31.19 -10.57 -13.34
N PRO A 279 30.14 -10.39 -14.16
CA PRO A 279 30.28 -9.80 -15.49
C PRO A 279 30.83 -8.37 -15.44
N GLY A 280 31.54 -7.98 -16.49
CA GLY A 280 32.19 -6.66 -16.60
C GLY A 280 33.70 -6.75 -16.33
N LYS A 281 34.47 -5.82 -16.92
CA LYS A 281 35.92 -5.71 -16.70
C LYS A 281 36.18 -4.57 -15.70
N THR A 282 37.10 -4.79 -14.77
CA THR A 282 37.68 -3.72 -13.97
C THR A 282 39.06 -3.41 -14.54
N ILE A 283 39.29 -2.19 -15.00
CA ILE A 283 40.54 -1.78 -15.67
C ILE A 283 41.61 -1.44 -14.63
N ASP A 284 41.31 -0.55 -13.69
CA ASP A 284 42.32 -0.02 -12.73
C ASP A 284 42.03 -0.37 -11.27
N GLY A 285 41.07 -1.27 -11.01
CA GLY A 285 40.67 -1.66 -9.64
C GLY A 285 41.30 -2.97 -9.18
N ASP A 286 41.36 -3.16 -7.85
CA ASP A 286 41.88 -4.38 -7.22
C ASP A 286 41.16 -5.65 -7.65
N THR A 287 39.86 -5.54 -7.96
CA THR A 287 39.02 -6.66 -8.42
C THR A 287 39.31 -7.15 -9.84
N GLY A 288 40.11 -6.39 -10.60
CA GLY A 288 40.60 -6.80 -11.95
C GLY A 288 41.95 -7.53 -11.91
N LYS A 289 42.64 -7.51 -10.75
CA LYS A 289 43.99 -8.03 -10.59
C LYS A 289 44.00 -9.55 -10.32
N GLU A 290 45.13 -10.14 -10.58
CA GLU A 290 45.39 -11.55 -10.27
C GLU A 290 45.38 -11.78 -8.75
N TRP A 291 44.79 -12.91 -8.34
CA TRP A 291 44.74 -13.39 -6.95
C TRP A 291 45.14 -14.86 -6.93
N ASN A 292 46.15 -15.24 -6.10
CA ASN A 292 46.70 -16.58 -6.01
C ASN A 292 47.11 -17.19 -7.37
N GLY A 293 47.74 -16.41 -8.24
CA GLY A 293 48.18 -16.85 -9.57
C GLY A 293 47.04 -16.97 -10.61
N ILE A 294 45.79 -16.57 -10.24
CA ILE A 294 44.63 -16.74 -11.10
C ILE A 294 44.06 -15.38 -11.46
N LYS A 295 43.83 -15.12 -12.75
CA LYS A 295 43.16 -13.93 -13.27
C LYS A 295 41.64 -14.13 -13.28
N PRO A 296 40.85 -13.08 -13.12
CA PRO A 296 39.42 -13.19 -13.39
C PRO A 296 39.15 -13.75 -14.79
N PRO A 297 38.09 -14.56 -14.98
CA PRO A 297 37.76 -15.08 -16.30
C PRO A 297 37.55 -13.96 -17.31
N LYS A 298 37.82 -14.21 -18.59
CA LYS A 298 37.72 -13.22 -19.68
C LYS A 298 36.38 -12.47 -19.66
N GLY A 299 36.43 -11.16 -19.60
CA GLY A 299 35.24 -10.30 -19.54
C GLY A 299 34.58 -10.20 -18.16
N ARG A 300 35.27 -10.65 -17.11
CA ARG A 300 34.77 -10.63 -15.73
C ARG A 300 35.79 -9.95 -14.78
N HIS A 301 35.33 -9.68 -13.56
CA HIS A 301 36.15 -9.21 -12.44
C HIS A 301 35.79 -9.99 -11.17
N TRP A 302 36.67 -9.95 -10.15
CA TRP A 302 36.37 -10.51 -8.84
C TRP A 302 35.27 -9.70 -8.15
N ARG A 303 34.39 -10.37 -7.40
CA ARG A 303 33.34 -9.70 -6.61
C ARG A 303 33.90 -8.96 -5.39
N TYR A 304 35.09 -9.33 -4.96
CA TYR A 304 35.78 -8.80 -3.78
C TYR A 304 37.23 -8.47 -4.15
N GLY A 305 37.82 -7.52 -3.40
CA GLY A 305 39.26 -7.25 -3.50
C GLY A 305 40.09 -8.45 -3.03
N ARG A 306 41.37 -8.47 -3.39
CA ARG A 306 42.27 -9.59 -3.11
C ARG A 306 42.42 -9.90 -1.63
N GLU A 307 42.44 -8.89 -0.76
CA GLU A 307 42.49 -9.06 0.69
C GLU A 307 41.29 -9.87 1.21
N GLU A 308 40.07 -9.50 0.79
CA GLU A 308 38.86 -10.21 1.19
C GLU A 308 38.79 -11.63 0.60
N LEU A 309 39.27 -11.84 -0.64
CA LEU A 309 39.37 -13.17 -1.22
C LEU A 309 40.30 -14.06 -0.39
N THR A 310 41.47 -13.54 0.02
CA THR A 310 42.43 -14.23 0.89
C THR A 310 41.82 -14.52 2.27
N ARG A 311 41.04 -13.59 2.82
CA ARG A 311 40.33 -13.80 4.09
C ARG A 311 39.31 -14.94 3.99
N LEU A 312 38.54 -14.99 2.90
CA LEU A 312 37.58 -16.06 2.64
C LEU A 312 38.26 -17.42 2.47
N GLU A 313 39.40 -17.46 1.79
CA GLU A 313 40.18 -18.67 1.63
C GLU A 313 40.72 -19.20 2.97
N LYS A 314 41.36 -18.35 3.77
CA LYS A 314 41.83 -18.68 5.11
C LYS A 314 40.73 -19.17 6.05
N ALA A 315 39.53 -18.63 5.86
CA ALA A 315 38.34 -19.05 6.61
C ALA A 315 37.71 -20.36 6.11
N GLY A 316 38.26 -21.00 5.06
CA GLY A 316 37.69 -22.21 4.46
C GLY A 316 36.35 -22.00 3.75
N LEU A 317 36.09 -20.76 3.31
CA LEU A 317 34.83 -20.35 2.69
C LEU A 317 34.90 -20.30 1.15
N ILE A 318 35.93 -20.92 0.57
CA ILE A 318 36.08 -21.06 -0.90
C ILE A 318 36.05 -22.53 -1.29
N GLU A 319 35.23 -22.82 -2.28
CA GLU A 319 35.19 -24.08 -2.98
C GLU A 319 35.60 -23.87 -4.45
N TRP A 320 36.47 -24.70 -4.94
CA TRP A 320 36.92 -24.64 -6.33
C TRP A 320 35.99 -25.46 -7.24
N SER A 321 35.50 -24.86 -8.32
CA SER A 321 34.73 -25.58 -9.32
C SER A 321 35.62 -26.51 -10.15
N GLY A 322 35.03 -27.50 -10.84
CA GLY A 322 35.75 -28.38 -11.77
C GLY A 322 36.48 -27.65 -12.92
N THR A 323 36.09 -26.37 -13.19
CA THR A 323 36.77 -25.51 -14.18
C THR A 323 37.84 -24.61 -13.54
N GLY A 324 38.23 -24.84 -12.29
CA GLY A 324 39.25 -24.07 -11.58
C GLY A 324 38.85 -22.68 -11.13
N ASN A 325 37.56 -22.35 -11.17
CA ASN A 325 37.08 -21.05 -10.70
C ASN A 325 36.68 -21.07 -9.21
N PRO A 326 37.08 -20.07 -8.41
CA PRO A 326 36.72 -20.02 -7.01
C PRO A 326 35.25 -19.59 -6.80
N ARG A 327 34.61 -20.26 -5.85
CA ARG A 327 33.21 -20.04 -5.46
C ARG A 327 33.12 -19.82 -3.95
N LYS A 328 32.36 -18.84 -3.51
CA LYS A 328 32.10 -18.60 -2.09
C LYS A 328 31.09 -19.61 -1.55
N ILE A 329 31.44 -20.28 -0.46
CA ILE A 329 30.54 -21.14 0.30
C ILE A 329 29.58 -20.25 1.10
N ILE A 330 28.28 -20.58 1.04
CA ILE A 330 27.22 -19.92 1.79
C ILE A 330 26.45 -21.02 2.52
N PHE A 331 26.49 -21.00 3.85
CA PHE A 331 25.78 -21.96 4.66
C PHE A 331 24.32 -21.57 4.85
N ALA A 332 23.42 -22.54 4.85
CA ALA A 332 21.99 -22.35 5.08
C ALA A 332 21.70 -21.69 6.43
N LYS A 333 22.46 -22.03 7.48
CA LYS A 333 22.34 -21.44 8.82
C LYS A 333 22.61 -19.91 8.86
N ASP A 334 23.39 -19.39 7.91
CA ASP A 334 23.74 -17.97 7.83
C ASP A 334 22.76 -17.21 6.91
N HIS A 335 21.83 -17.93 6.28
CA HIS A 335 20.82 -17.32 5.41
C HIS A 335 19.67 -16.74 6.23
N LYS A 336 19.41 -15.47 6.05
CA LYS A 336 18.44 -14.70 6.84
C LYS A 336 16.97 -14.90 6.41
N GLY A 337 16.62 -16.00 5.76
CA GLY A 337 15.29 -16.23 5.19
C GLY A 337 15.14 -15.64 3.78
N MET A 338 14.02 -15.93 3.13
CA MET A 338 13.70 -15.47 1.78
C MET A 338 12.98 -14.13 1.81
N LYS A 339 13.39 -13.21 0.94
CA LYS A 339 12.63 -11.97 0.77
C LYS A 339 11.24 -12.28 0.25
N VAL A 340 10.23 -11.72 0.90
CA VAL A 340 8.84 -11.80 0.45
C VAL A 340 8.71 -11.08 -0.88
N GLN A 341 8.10 -11.73 -1.86
CA GLN A 341 7.79 -11.19 -3.17
C GLN A 341 6.31 -10.77 -3.23
N ASP A 342 5.83 -10.35 -4.38
CA ASP A 342 4.48 -9.86 -4.61
C ASP A 342 3.45 -10.95 -4.99
N VAL A 343 3.86 -12.21 -5.01
CA VAL A 343 2.93 -13.35 -5.15
C VAL A 343 2.91 -14.12 -3.84
N TRP A 344 1.73 -14.14 -3.19
CA TRP A 344 1.55 -14.76 -1.87
C TRP A 344 0.69 -16.00 -1.96
N GLU A 345 1.25 -17.16 -1.65
CA GLU A 345 0.51 -18.41 -1.52
C GLU A 345 -0.02 -18.56 -0.09
N ILE A 346 -1.09 -17.83 0.22
CA ILE A 346 -1.77 -17.86 1.53
C ILE A 346 -3.24 -18.18 1.29
N LYS A 347 -3.57 -19.47 1.35
CA LYS A 347 -4.90 -20.01 1.06
C LYS A 347 -5.88 -19.75 2.19
N ASP A 348 -7.15 -19.60 1.86
CA ASP A 348 -8.20 -19.55 2.86
C ASP A 348 -8.35 -20.91 3.55
N LYS A 349 -8.67 -20.89 4.84
CA LYS A 349 -9.03 -22.09 5.59
C LYS A 349 -10.43 -22.54 5.14
N GLY A 350 -10.64 -23.85 5.04
CA GLY A 350 -11.95 -24.40 4.69
C GLY A 350 -13.05 -23.95 5.66
N LEU A 351 -14.31 -23.93 5.20
CA LEU A 351 -15.49 -23.48 5.99
C LEU A 351 -15.63 -24.17 7.36
N SER A 352 -15.16 -25.42 7.50
CA SER A 352 -15.17 -26.16 8.76
C SER A 352 -14.23 -25.59 9.85
N TYR A 353 -13.36 -24.65 9.49
CA TYR A 353 -12.36 -24.07 10.40
C TYR A 353 -12.56 -22.57 10.66
N VAL A 354 -13.70 -21.99 10.21
CA VAL A 354 -13.96 -20.56 10.34
C VAL A 354 -15.26 -20.30 11.11
N ASP A 355 -15.21 -19.31 12.00
CA ASP A 355 -16.39 -18.87 12.79
C ASP A 355 -17.30 -17.90 12.00
N TYR A 356 -16.85 -17.45 10.82
CA TYR A 356 -17.54 -16.46 10.00
C TYR A 356 -17.22 -16.69 8.50
N PRO A 357 -18.19 -16.64 7.59
CA PRO A 357 -18.06 -17.07 6.18
C PRO A 357 -16.93 -16.39 5.40
N THR A 358 -16.63 -15.13 5.69
CA THR A 358 -15.60 -14.32 5.00
C THR A 358 -14.36 -14.09 5.88
N GLN A 359 -14.11 -14.93 6.88
CA GLN A 359 -12.97 -14.80 7.77
C GLN A 359 -11.66 -14.92 7.00
N LYS A 360 -10.82 -13.89 7.06
CA LYS A 360 -9.49 -13.89 6.43
C LYS A 360 -8.48 -14.74 7.19
N ASN A 361 -7.51 -15.26 6.46
CA ASN A 361 -6.41 -16.04 7.03
C ASN A 361 -5.53 -15.16 7.93
N ASP A 362 -5.30 -15.60 9.16
CA ASP A 362 -4.47 -14.89 10.16
C ASP A 362 -3.02 -14.66 9.65
N ASP A 363 -2.46 -15.58 8.87
CA ASP A 363 -1.09 -15.45 8.36
C ASP A 363 -0.97 -14.32 7.31
N LEU A 364 -2.03 -14.09 6.51
CA LEU A 364 -2.10 -12.94 5.62
C LEU A 364 -2.02 -11.63 6.40
N LEU A 365 -2.88 -11.50 7.41
CA LEU A 365 -2.96 -10.30 8.24
C LEU A 365 -1.68 -10.10 9.06
N LYS A 366 -1.11 -11.18 9.59
CA LYS A 366 0.18 -11.16 10.30
C LYS A 366 1.29 -10.62 9.42
N ARG A 367 1.39 -11.08 8.16
CA ARG A 367 2.39 -10.61 7.19
C ARG A 367 2.24 -9.11 6.96
N ILE A 368 1.04 -8.62 6.66
CA ILE A 368 0.76 -7.21 6.40
C ILE A 368 1.12 -6.35 7.63
N ILE A 369 0.63 -6.75 8.81
CA ILE A 369 0.82 -5.99 10.05
C ILE A 369 2.29 -5.93 10.45
N LEU A 370 3.02 -7.03 10.35
CA LEU A 370 4.46 -7.05 10.67
C LEU A 370 5.28 -6.20 9.71
N ASN A 371 4.98 -6.24 8.41
CA ASN A 371 5.71 -5.46 7.42
C ASN A 371 5.50 -3.95 7.57
N SER A 372 4.27 -3.51 7.85
CA SER A 372 3.90 -2.09 7.71
C SER A 372 3.46 -1.44 9.01
N SER A 373 3.83 -2.00 10.15
CA SER A 373 3.59 -1.39 11.46
C SER A 373 4.61 -1.82 12.50
N ASN A 374 4.80 -1.01 13.53
CA ASN A 374 5.62 -1.31 14.71
C ASN A 374 4.73 -1.62 15.92
N GLU A 375 5.31 -2.08 17.04
CA GLU A 375 4.57 -2.17 18.29
C GLU A 375 3.97 -0.79 18.65
N ASN A 376 2.75 -0.80 19.17
CA ASN A 376 1.94 0.39 19.47
C ASN A 376 1.47 1.23 18.26
N SER A 377 1.81 0.88 17.02
CA SER A 377 1.18 1.47 15.84
C SER A 377 -0.33 1.27 15.86
N ILE A 378 -1.08 2.24 15.34
CA ILE A 378 -2.54 2.18 15.29
C ILE A 378 -2.98 1.61 13.95
N ILE A 379 -3.71 0.50 13.99
CA ILE A 379 -4.26 -0.19 12.83
C ILE A 379 -5.75 0.11 12.71
N LEU A 380 -6.22 0.42 11.51
CA LEU A 380 -7.63 0.67 11.24
C LEU A 380 -8.16 -0.31 10.19
N ASP A 381 -9.30 -0.93 10.50
CA ASP A 381 -10.10 -1.73 9.58
C ASP A 381 -11.54 -1.26 9.64
N CYS A 382 -12.01 -0.62 8.56
CA CYS A 382 -13.38 -0.09 8.50
C CYS A 382 -14.37 -1.04 7.80
N PHE A 383 -13.96 -2.28 7.54
CA PHE A 383 -14.78 -3.40 7.10
C PHE A 383 -14.42 -4.64 7.94
N ALA A 384 -14.52 -4.49 9.26
CA ALA A 384 -13.89 -5.40 10.23
C ALA A 384 -14.44 -6.84 10.18
N GLY A 385 -15.67 -7.06 9.69
CA GLY A 385 -16.29 -8.38 9.56
C GLY A 385 -16.19 -9.19 10.85
N SER A 386 -15.51 -10.32 10.81
CA SER A 386 -15.28 -11.18 11.99
C SER A 386 -14.25 -10.64 12.99
N GLY A 387 -13.62 -9.50 12.73
CA GLY A 387 -12.57 -8.93 13.58
C GLY A 387 -11.20 -9.60 13.48
N SER A 388 -10.94 -10.36 12.43
CA SER A 388 -9.66 -11.06 12.25
C SER A 388 -8.47 -10.11 12.27
N THR A 389 -8.57 -8.96 11.58
CA THR A 389 -7.53 -7.91 11.56
C THR A 389 -7.23 -7.41 12.97
N LEU A 390 -8.29 -7.13 13.74
CA LEU A 390 -8.19 -6.59 15.10
C LEU A 390 -7.58 -7.61 16.07
N LYS A 391 -7.98 -8.87 15.93
CA LYS A 391 -7.43 -10.00 16.71
C LYS A 391 -5.93 -10.16 16.47
N VAL A 392 -5.50 -10.15 15.19
CA VAL A 392 -4.08 -10.32 14.84
C VAL A 392 -3.28 -9.08 15.28
N ALA A 393 -3.82 -7.87 15.10
CA ALA A 393 -3.20 -6.64 15.58
C ALA A 393 -2.97 -6.70 17.11
N ASN A 394 -3.98 -7.11 17.87
CA ASN A 394 -3.88 -7.27 19.32
C ASN A 394 -2.80 -8.28 19.72
N LYS A 395 -2.75 -9.45 19.08
CA LYS A 395 -1.73 -10.48 19.33
C LYS A 395 -0.30 -9.98 19.08
N LEU A 396 -0.17 -9.07 18.11
CA LEU A 396 1.12 -8.47 17.73
C LEU A 396 1.43 -7.19 18.52
N ARG A 397 0.68 -6.85 19.57
CA ARG A 397 0.84 -5.64 20.40
C ARG A 397 0.68 -4.33 19.63
N ARG A 398 -0.19 -4.34 18.62
CA ARG A 398 -0.63 -3.12 17.92
C ARG A 398 -1.92 -2.62 18.56
N GLN A 399 -2.12 -1.32 18.54
CA GLN A 399 -3.39 -0.69 18.85
C GLN A 399 -4.30 -0.77 17.62
N TRP A 400 -5.62 -0.73 17.80
CA TRP A 400 -6.51 -0.90 16.67
C TRP A 400 -7.84 -0.17 16.84
N VAL A 401 -8.47 0.12 15.70
CA VAL A 401 -9.85 0.60 15.56
C VAL A 401 -10.52 -0.24 14.50
N GLY A 402 -11.63 -0.89 14.85
CA GLY A 402 -12.48 -1.65 13.92
C GLY A 402 -13.83 -0.98 13.76
N ILE A 403 -14.37 -1.02 12.54
CA ILE A 403 -15.71 -0.47 12.23
C ILE A 403 -16.45 -1.50 11.39
N ASP A 404 -17.71 -1.72 11.72
CA ASP A 404 -18.64 -2.51 10.91
C ASP A 404 -20.08 -2.15 11.26
N ASN A 405 -21.02 -2.33 10.32
CA ASN A 405 -22.45 -2.06 10.53
C ASN A 405 -23.31 -3.33 10.56
N SER A 406 -22.73 -4.52 10.45
CA SER A 406 -23.44 -5.78 10.48
C SER A 406 -23.61 -6.27 11.93
N THR A 407 -24.82 -6.59 12.33
CA THR A 407 -25.12 -7.23 13.64
C THR A 407 -24.43 -8.58 13.78
N GLN A 408 -24.28 -9.31 12.68
CA GLN A 408 -23.54 -10.57 12.65
C GLN A 408 -22.05 -10.36 12.90
N SER A 409 -21.45 -9.30 12.32
CA SER A 409 -20.07 -8.88 12.60
C SER A 409 -19.89 -8.57 14.09
N LEU A 410 -20.77 -7.76 14.68
CA LEU A 410 -20.73 -7.43 16.11
C LEU A 410 -20.78 -8.69 16.99
N SER A 411 -21.67 -9.62 16.65
CA SER A 411 -21.82 -10.89 17.40
C SER A 411 -20.57 -11.77 17.27
N ALA A 412 -20.01 -11.90 16.05
CA ALA A 412 -18.80 -12.66 15.80
C ALA A 412 -17.58 -12.07 16.53
N ILE A 413 -17.41 -10.74 16.49
CA ILE A 413 -16.33 -10.03 17.20
C ILE A 413 -16.45 -10.23 18.71
N LYS A 414 -17.64 -10.07 19.31
CA LYS A 414 -17.85 -10.30 20.75
C LYS A 414 -17.47 -11.73 21.14
N LYS A 415 -17.87 -12.72 20.34
CA LYS A 415 -17.53 -14.14 20.56
C LYS A 415 -16.03 -14.40 20.49
N VAL A 416 -15.37 -13.89 19.44
CA VAL A 416 -13.92 -14.04 19.22
C VAL A 416 -13.15 -13.37 20.34
N PHE A 417 -13.48 -12.12 20.70
CA PHE A 417 -12.76 -11.36 21.72
C PHE A 417 -12.92 -11.95 23.11
N LYS A 418 -14.12 -12.47 23.44
CA LYS A 418 -14.34 -13.23 24.70
C LYS A 418 -13.45 -14.47 24.76
N ARG A 419 -13.41 -15.27 23.67
CA ARG A 419 -12.57 -16.47 23.58
C ARG A 419 -11.07 -16.16 23.71
N GLU A 420 -10.62 -15.13 23.02
CA GLU A 420 -9.20 -14.72 22.96
C GLU A 420 -8.81 -13.78 24.12
N LYS A 421 -9.74 -13.47 25.04
CA LYS A 421 -9.55 -12.54 26.19
C LYS A 421 -9.04 -11.15 25.75
N ILE A 422 -9.52 -10.64 24.61
CA ILE A 422 -9.17 -9.33 24.07
C ILE A 422 -10.05 -8.26 24.75
N LYS A 423 -9.42 -7.26 25.36
CA LYS A 423 -10.12 -6.07 25.91
C LYS A 423 -10.46 -5.12 24.78
N CYS A 424 -11.72 -4.69 24.70
CA CYS A 424 -12.26 -3.86 23.66
C CYS A 424 -13.23 -2.83 24.24
N ASN A 425 -13.16 -1.59 23.77
CA ASN A 425 -14.18 -0.58 24.00
C ASN A 425 -15.18 -0.62 22.85
N TYR A 426 -16.45 -0.87 23.14
CA TYR A 426 -17.51 -0.88 22.14
C TYR A 426 -18.20 0.47 22.07
N PHE A 427 -18.39 0.95 20.87
CA PHE A 427 -19.11 2.18 20.56
C PHE A 427 -20.16 1.94 19.47
N GLU A 428 -21.16 2.78 19.44
CA GLU A 428 -22.10 2.84 18.31
C GLU A 428 -22.24 4.26 17.79
N LEU A 429 -22.58 4.37 16.52
CA LEU A 429 -22.95 5.62 15.89
C LEU A 429 -24.45 5.84 16.12
N SER A 430 -24.80 6.70 17.07
CA SER A 430 -26.19 7.07 17.37
C SER A 430 -26.56 8.36 16.64
N SER A 431 -27.84 8.53 16.24
CA SER A 431 -28.36 9.79 15.73
C SER A 431 -28.06 10.94 16.70
N ARG A 432 -27.93 12.15 16.18
CA ARG A 432 -28.01 13.36 17.02
C ARG A 432 -29.48 13.55 17.31
N ASP A 433 -29.86 13.45 18.57
CA ASP A 433 -31.16 13.88 19.03
C ASP A 433 -31.35 15.38 18.78
#